data_553981bb0d12c85f3f07c8b3609e4e15
#
_entry.id   553981bb0d12c85f3f07c8b3609e4e15
#
_cell.length_a   1.000
_cell.length_b   1.000
_cell.length_c   1.000
_cell.angle_alpha   90.00
_cell.angle_beta   90.00
_cell.angle_gamma   90.00
#
_symmetry.space_group_name_H-M   'P 1'
#
loop_
_entity.id
_entity.type
_entity.pdbx_description
1 polymer ?
#
loop_
_entity_poly.entity_id
_entity_poly.type
_entity_poly.pdbx_seq_one_letter_code
_entity_poly.pdbx_strand_id
1 'polypeptide(L)'
;MFMAVVYPGTLFLLGCLFVSESPRWLMRQGRAGQARAVLGRLRPANACALEADEIQASLSEERARPTLSRGAAITKMLTERRYVLPFVLACVILGCNQATGINSLLQFMSTILQHAGLDPVSAASHGTAIKILNMVMTVGAIMLVERKGRVFLLKIGTAGIMVSLCLLALLFHRFESQRVDVRTEVAALVRGNALDFNLVDAKLGAGAGAGPVQLTILYQYGDAQQVAEAYTPTAEAQAVLAREAVLAATSPPAQRALLDGARAAWSGGGDPAALDAAQQMIAGLPAEARATLDAARRVHMAQRVSVQPPKGQPAGVPLQIVRATVGPTPDEKSGLLAALFIAFFIASFSIGPGVCVWLALSELMPTRIRSVGMGVALLINQGTGTLIAGAFLPIVGNFGYHMMFLFWAACTAVYFITATFFLPETRGKSLEEIERLFAAPRTRRGAARQHG
;
A
#
# COMPACT_ATOMS: atom_id res chain seq x y z
N MET A 1 13.21 13.10 9.53
CA MET A 1 12.62 12.19 8.52
C MET A 1 12.16 12.94 7.26
N PHE A 2 11.43 14.06 7.36
CA PHE A 2 10.96 14.82 6.18
C PHE A 2 12.09 15.41 5.33
N MET A 3 13.24 15.78 5.92
CA MET A 3 14.41 16.28 5.17
C MET A 3 15.00 15.25 4.19
N ALA A 4 14.86 13.94 4.44
CA ALA A 4 15.35 12.90 3.53
C ALA A 4 14.65 12.91 2.17
N VAL A 5 13.40 13.39 2.09
CA VAL A 5 12.62 13.47 0.84
C VAL A 5 13.07 14.67 0.00
N VAL A 6 13.62 15.70 0.62
CA VAL A 6 14.08 16.92 -0.08
C VAL A 6 15.26 16.61 -1.02
N TYR A 7 16.20 15.73 -0.61
CA TYR A 7 17.37 15.40 -1.43
C TYR A 7 17.03 14.81 -2.81
N PRO A 8 16.25 13.70 -2.89
CA PRO A 8 15.87 13.15 -4.19
C PRO A 8 14.99 14.11 -5.00
N GLY A 9 14.12 14.89 -4.35
CA GLY A 9 13.32 15.92 -5.01
C GLY A 9 14.16 17.03 -5.64
N THR A 10 15.16 17.52 -4.91
CA THR A 10 16.09 18.55 -5.42
C THR A 10 16.96 17.99 -6.56
N LEU A 11 17.46 16.75 -6.42
CA LEU A 11 18.24 16.10 -7.47
C LEU A 11 17.40 15.92 -8.74
N PHE A 12 16.13 15.51 -8.60
CA PHE A 12 15.20 15.39 -9.73
C PHE A 12 14.93 16.75 -10.39
N LEU A 13 14.67 17.80 -9.60
CA LEU A 13 14.46 19.15 -10.10
C LEU A 13 15.69 19.64 -10.90
N LEU A 14 16.88 19.48 -10.33
CA LEU A 14 18.13 19.83 -11.02
C LEU A 14 18.29 19.01 -12.30
N GLY A 15 18.02 17.70 -12.27
CA GLY A 15 18.06 16.84 -13.44
C GLY A 15 17.13 17.32 -14.55
N CYS A 16 15.92 17.76 -14.22
CA CYS A 16 14.95 18.29 -15.21
C CYS A 16 15.48 19.54 -15.95
N LEU A 17 16.33 20.35 -15.32
CA LEU A 17 16.92 21.54 -15.96
C LEU A 17 17.94 21.17 -17.07
N PHE A 18 18.50 19.97 -17.03
CA PHE A 18 19.47 19.48 -18.02
C PHE A 18 18.85 18.60 -19.10
N VAL A 19 17.58 18.22 -18.96
CA VAL A 19 16.88 17.39 -19.97
C VAL A 19 16.52 18.28 -21.16
N SER A 20 16.96 17.86 -22.35
CA SER A 20 16.57 18.51 -23.61
C SER A 20 15.11 18.23 -23.95
N GLU A 21 14.46 19.17 -24.61
CA GLU A 21 13.09 19.00 -25.12
C GLU A 21 13.01 17.82 -26.09
N SER A 22 11.85 17.18 -26.14
CA SER A 22 11.63 16.02 -27.02
C SER A 22 11.76 16.41 -28.51
N PRO A 23 12.48 15.61 -29.34
CA PRO A 23 12.61 15.89 -30.77
C PRO A 23 11.27 16.07 -31.48
N ARG A 24 10.27 15.28 -31.13
CA ARG A 24 8.92 15.37 -31.70
C ARG A 24 8.24 16.69 -31.32
N TRP A 25 8.40 17.15 -30.08
CA TRP A 25 7.86 18.45 -29.65
C TRP A 25 8.53 19.61 -30.37
N LEU A 26 9.88 19.57 -30.50
CA LEU A 26 10.63 20.60 -31.22
C LEU A 26 10.21 20.69 -32.69
N MET A 27 10.00 19.54 -33.37
CA MET A 27 9.50 19.54 -34.74
C MET A 27 8.06 20.08 -34.83
N ARG A 28 7.21 19.78 -33.85
CA ARG A 28 5.85 20.31 -33.79
C ARG A 28 5.82 21.83 -33.66
N GLN A 29 6.83 22.41 -32.96
CA GLN A 29 7.03 23.86 -32.81
C GLN A 29 7.74 24.49 -34.02
N GLY A 30 8.06 23.75 -35.08
CA GLY A 30 8.80 24.23 -36.22
C GLY A 30 10.32 24.37 -36.04
N ARG A 31 10.85 23.90 -34.91
CA ARG A 31 12.29 23.97 -34.56
C ARG A 31 13.06 22.73 -35.05
N ALA A 32 12.95 22.43 -36.34
CA ALA A 32 13.52 21.21 -36.93
C ALA A 32 15.05 21.06 -36.77
N GLY A 33 15.79 22.18 -36.81
CA GLY A 33 17.24 22.18 -36.60
C GLY A 33 17.64 21.73 -35.18
N GLN A 34 16.91 22.19 -34.17
CA GLN A 34 17.14 21.79 -32.76
C GLN A 34 16.72 20.33 -32.55
N ALA A 35 15.64 19.87 -33.17
CA ALA A 35 15.20 18.49 -33.10
C ALA A 35 16.26 17.53 -33.65
N ARG A 36 16.85 17.86 -34.81
CA ARG A 36 17.96 17.09 -35.41
C ARG A 36 19.22 17.09 -34.54
N ALA A 37 19.53 18.22 -33.89
CA ALA A 37 20.66 18.29 -32.98
C ALA A 37 20.46 17.40 -31.74
N VAL A 38 19.25 17.34 -31.20
CA VAL A 38 18.93 16.44 -30.07
C VAL A 38 18.97 14.98 -30.51
N LEU A 39 18.40 14.64 -31.68
CA LEU A 39 18.46 13.29 -32.24
C LEU A 39 19.90 12.85 -32.47
N GLY A 40 20.77 13.72 -32.98
CA GLY A 40 22.17 13.42 -33.21
C GLY A 40 23.00 13.15 -31.94
N ARG A 41 22.52 13.61 -30.76
CA ARG A 41 23.10 13.26 -29.44
C ARG A 41 22.66 11.88 -28.94
N LEU A 42 21.48 11.40 -29.39
CA LEU A 42 20.84 10.20 -28.87
C LEU A 42 20.97 9.01 -29.80
N ARG A 43 21.23 9.21 -31.09
CA ARG A 43 21.23 8.19 -32.15
C ARG A 43 22.47 8.26 -33.03
N PRO A 44 22.89 7.15 -33.63
CA PRO A 44 23.91 7.16 -34.66
C PRO A 44 23.48 8.02 -35.86
N ALA A 45 24.45 8.62 -36.57
CA ALA A 45 24.20 9.60 -37.65
C ALA A 45 23.31 9.06 -38.78
N ASN A 46 23.41 7.77 -39.10
CA ASN A 46 22.58 7.10 -40.11
C ASN A 46 21.10 6.93 -39.69
N ALA A 47 20.82 6.80 -38.42
CA ALA A 47 19.45 6.67 -37.90
C ALA A 47 18.77 8.02 -37.67
N CYS A 48 19.57 9.08 -37.41
CA CYS A 48 19.07 10.42 -37.10
C CYS A 48 18.23 11.04 -38.24
N ALA A 49 18.67 10.90 -39.48
CA ALA A 49 17.94 11.44 -40.65
C ALA A 49 16.62 10.70 -40.88
N LEU A 50 16.65 9.37 -40.85
CA LEU A 50 15.46 8.52 -40.99
C LEU A 50 14.43 8.82 -39.93
N GLU A 51 14.82 8.85 -38.67
CA GLU A 51 13.89 9.10 -37.53
C GLU A 51 13.34 10.55 -37.61
N ALA A 52 14.13 11.51 -38.07
CA ALA A 52 13.65 12.89 -38.27
C ALA A 52 12.60 12.98 -39.37
N ASP A 53 12.80 12.27 -40.48
CA ASP A 53 11.86 12.24 -41.62
C ASP A 53 10.58 11.48 -41.24
N GLU A 54 10.68 10.40 -40.49
CA GLU A 54 9.52 9.66 -39.96
C GLU A 54 8.68 10.55 -39.01
N ILE A 55 9.33 11.28 -38.11
CA ILE A 55 8.64 12.23 -37.21
C ILE A 55 7.94 13.30 -38.05
N GLN A 56 8.61 13.84 -39.06
CA GLN A 56 8.06 14.90 -39.92
C GLN A 56 6.88 14.37 -40.75
N ALA A 57 6.97 13.18 -41.33
CA ALA A 57 5.90 12.51 -42.03
C ALA A 57 4.67 12.29 -41.12
N SER A 58 4.90 11.76 -39.91
CA SER A 58 3.85 11.54 -38.93
C SER A 58 3.15 12.84 -38.50
N LEU A 59 3.90 13.93 -38.32
CA LEU A 59 3.34 15.24 -37.99
C LEU A 59 2.57 15.90 -39.15
N SER A 60 3.02 15.68 -40.40
CA SER A 60 2.28 16.14 -41.60
C SER A 60 0.93 15.42 -41.76
N GLU A 61 0.93 14.09 -41.53
CA GLU A 61 -0.31 13.33 -41.49
C GLU A 61 -1.22 13.75 -40.32
N GLU A 62 -0.66 14.05 -39.16
CA GLU A 62 -1.41 14.54 -38.00
C GLU A 62 -2.05 15.92 -38.29
N ARG A 63 -1.33 16.80 -38.97
CA ARG A 63 -1.85 18.12 -39.42
C ARG A 63 -2.90 18.02 -40.50
N ALA A 64 -2.79 17.08 -41.42
CA ALA A 64 -3.79 16.85 -42.47
C ALA A 64 -5.11 16.27 -41.95
N ARG A 65 -5.10 15.70 -40.75
CA ARG A 65 -6.27 15.12 -40.10
C ARG A 65 -6.95 16.20 -39.23
N PRO A 66 -8.31 16.37 -39.32
CA PRO A 66 -9.01 17.36 -38.51
C PRO A 66 -8.74 17.15 -37.01
N THR A 67 -8.29 18.22 -36.35
CA THR A 67 -8.06 18.23 -34.90
C THR A 67 -9.40 18.09 -34.19
N LEU A 68 -9.53 17.02 -33.42
CA LEU A 68 -10.71 16.84 -32.57
C LEU A 68 -10.64 17.79 -31.37
N SER A 69 -11.72 18.58 -31.18
CA SER A 69 -11.90 19.29 -29.92
C SER A 69 -11.93 18.28 -28.74
N ARG A 70 -11.62 18.73 -27.53
CA ARG A 70 -11.69 17.86 -26.35
C ARG A 70 -13.04 17.16 -26.19
N GLY A 71 -14.13 17.88 -26.46
CA GLY A 71 -15.47 17.31 -26.42
C GLY A 71 -15.69 16.22 -27.49
N ALA A 72 -15.27 16.49 -28.76
CA ALA A 72 -15.35 15.50 -29.83
C ALA A 72 -14.46 14.25 -29.56
N ALA A 73 -13.32 14.44 -28.93
CA ALA A 73 -12.48 13.31 -28.50
C ALA A 73 -13.19 12.43 -27.46
N ILE A 74 -13.81 13.04 -26.45
CA ILE A 74 -14.60 12.32 -25.43
C ILE A 74 -15.79 11.60 -26.08
N THR A 75 -16.55 12.25 -26.97
CA THR A 75 -17.65 11.61 -27.67
C THR A 75 -17.16 10.39 -28.47
N LYS A 76 -16.06 10.51 -29.20
CA LYS A 76 -15.48 9.39 -29.96
C LYS A 76 -14.98 8.26 -29.05
N MET A 77 -14.40 8.59 -27.90
CA MET A 77 -14.02 7.58 -26.88
C MET A 77 -15.22 6.76 -26.41
N LEU A 78 -16.42 7.36 -26.41
CA LEU A 78 -17.63 6.73 -25.88
C LEU A 78 -18.49 6.07 -26.97
N THR A 79 -18.30 6.42 -28.28
CA THR A 79 -19.16 5.98 -29.36
C THR A 79 -18.48 5.06 -30.38
N GLU A 80 -17.22 5.31 -30.73
CA GLU A 80 -16.52 4.50 -31.74
C GLU A 80 -15.82 3.28 -31.10
N ARG A 81 -16.26 2.08 -31.41
CA ARG A 81 -15.73 0.81 -30.85
C ARG A 81 -14.21 0.71 -30.84
N ARG A 82 -13.53 1.21 -31.86
CA ARG A 82 -12.05 1.19 -31.98
C ARG A 82 -11.36 2.04 -30.91
N TYR A 83 -12.07 3.01 -30.32
CA TYR A 83 -11.57 3.84 -29.22
C TYR A 83 -12.14 3.40 -27.87
N VAL A 84 -13.42 3.01 -27.82
CA VAL A 84 -14.10 2.55 -26.60
C VAL A 84 -13.37 1.36 -25.99
N LEU A 85 -13.05 0.35 -26.80
CA LEU A 85 -12.51 -0.90 -26.29
C LEU A 85 -11.12 -0.75 -25.63
N PRO A 86 -10.10 -0.11 -26.27
CA PRO A 86 -8.81 0.12 -25.61
C PRO A 86 -8.93 1.07 -24.42
N PHE A 87 -9.81 2.07 -24.48
CA PHE A 87 -10.06 3.01 -23.38
C PHE A 87 -10.65 2.29 -22.15
N VAL A 88 -11.74 1.54 -22.32
CA VAL A 88 -12.36 0.77 -21.22
C VAL A 88 -11.38 -0.26 -20.66
N LEU A 89 -10.64 -0.95 -21.53
CA LEU A 89 -9.63 -1.91 -21.11
C LEU A 89 -8.54 -1.27 -20.25
N ALA A 90 -8.05 -0.11 -20.65
CA ALA A 90 -7.07 0.64 -19.86
C ALA A 90 -7.66 1.10 -18.51
N CYS A 91 -8.90 1.61 -18.50
CA CYS A 91 -9.57 2.00 -17.25
C CYS A 91 -9.75 0.81 -16.28
N VAL A 92 -10.17 -0.34 -16.80
CA VAL A 92 -10.34 -1.56 -15.99
C VAL A 92 -8.98 -2.05 -15.47
N ILE A 93 -7.94 -2.11 -16.32
CA ILE A 93 -6.60 -2.53 -15.92
C ILE A 93 -6.03 -1.62 -14.84
N LEU A 94 -6.14 -0.29 -15.00
CA LEU A 94 -5.63 0.67 -14.03
C LEU A 94 -6.45 0.67 -12.73
N GLY A 95 -7.77 0.56 -12.82
CA GLY A 95 -8.62 0.41 -11.64
C GLY A 95 -8.30 -0.86 -10.87
N CYS A 96 -8.23 -2.00 -11.56
CA CYS A 96 -7.87 -3.28 -10.94
C CYS A 96 -6.45 -3.28 -10.37
N ASN A 97 -5.50 -2.56 -10.99
CA ASN A 97 -4.13 -2.43 -10.49
C ASN A 97 -4.10 -1.87 -9.07
N GLN A 98 -4.88 -0.82 -8.80
CA GLN A 98 -5.02 -0.26 -7.44
C GLN A 98 -5.89 -1.15 -6.54
N ALA A 99 -6.91 -1.80 -7.11
CA ALA A 99 -7.81 -2.69 -6.39
C ALA A 99 -7.14 -3.99 -5.90
N THR A 100 -5.91 -4.30 -6.33
CA THR A 100 -5.06 -5.34 -5.71
C THR A 100 -4.71 -5.03 -4.25
N GLY A 101 -4.88 -3.79 -3.79
CA GLY A 101 -4.57 -3.35 -2.43
C GLY A 101 -3.11 -3.01 -2.19
N ILE A 102 -2.27 -2.89 -3.25
CA ILE A 102 -0.84 -2.63 -3.11
C ILE A 102 -0.50 -1.42 -2.23
N ASN A 103 -1.18 -0.29 -2.45
CA ASN A 103 -0.90 0.93 -1.69
C ASN A 103 -1.31 0.80 -0.22
N SER A 104 -2.47 0.22 0.06
CA SER A 104 -2.93 -0.04 1.43
C SER A 104 -2.01 -1.04 2.13
N LEU A 105 -1.59 -2.11 1.44
CA LEU A 105 -0.67 -3.09 1.99
C LEU A 105 0.69 -2.47 2.32
N LEU A 106 1.25 -1.63 1.45
CA LEU A 106 2.53 -0.93 1.70
C LEU A 106 2.42 0.09 2.84
N GLN A 107 1.28 0.79 2.94
CA GLN A 107 1.02 1.79 3.97
C GLN A 107 0.83 1.15 5.35
N PHE A 108 0.05 0.09 5.44
CA PHE A 108 -0.30 -0.59 6.68
C PHE A 108 0.55 -1.84 6.95
N MET A 109 1.64 -2.05 6.20
CA MET A 109 2.46 -3.26 6.28
C MET A 109 2.93 -3.57 7.70
N SER A 110 3.49 -2.59 8.41
CA SER A 110 3.96 -2.78 9.78
C SER A 110 2.82 -3.17 10.72
N THR A 111 1.66 -2.56 10.58
CA THR A 111 0.46 -2.88 11.36
C THR A 111 -0.03 -4.31 11.05
N ILE A 112 -0.09 -4.70 9.78
CA ILE A 112 -0.49 -6.05 9.35
C ILE A 112 0.48 -7.10 9.94
N LEU A 113 1.79 -6.84 9.90
CA LEU A 113 2.81 -7.75 10.45
C LEU A 113 2.73 -7.86 11.98
N GLN A 114 2.45 -6.75 12.67
CA GLN A 114 2.22 -6.77 14.12
C GLN A 114 0.97 -7.57 14.48
N HIS A 115 -0.12 -7.41 13.73
CA HIS A 115 -1.33 -8.22 13.89
C HIS A 115 -1.13 -9.70 13.61
N ALA A 116 -0.14 -10.04 12.79
CA ALA A 116 0.24 -11.42 12.51
C ALA A 116 1.18 -12.02 13.57
N GLY A 117 1.62 -11.23 14.56
CA GLY A 117 2.40 -11.71 15.70
C GLY A 117 3.87 -11.28 15.73
N LEU A 118 4.30 -10.35 14.85
CA LEU A 118 5.65 -9.76 14.96
C LEU A 118 5.67 -8.60 15.96
N ASP A 119 6.74 -8.50 16.72
CA ASP A 119 7.00 -7.30 17.53
C ASP A 119 7.24 -6.07 16.64
N PRO A 120 7.05 -4.83 17.14
CA PRO A 120 7.14 -3.61 16.33
C PRO A 120 8.49 -3.41 15.63
N VAL A 121 9.60 -3.86 16.26
CA VAL A 121 10.95 -3.71 15.67
C VAL A 121 11.14 -4.69 14.53
N SER A 122 10.76 -5.95 14.73
CA SER A 122 10.80 -6.99 13.70
C SER A 122 9.84 -6.67 12.55
N ALA A 123 8.64 -6.18 12.82
CA ALA A 123 7.69 -5.74 11.80
C ALA A 123 8.27 -4.61 10.93
N ALA A 124 8.95 -3.63 11.54
CA ALA A 124 9.59 -2.53 10.81
C ALA A 124 10.78 -3.01 9.97
N SER A 125 11.61 -3.92 10.50
CA SER A 125 12.78 -4.47 9.80
C SER A 125 12.36 -5.34 8.60
N HIS A 126 11.40 -6.25 8.78
CA HIS A 126 10.83 -7.05 7.70
C HIS A 126 10.13 -6.17 6.66
N GLY A 127 9.38 -5.15 7.08
CA GLY A 127 8.79 -4.16 6.20
C GLY A 127 9.83 -3.44 5.33
N THR A 128 10.98 -3.10 5.90
CA THR A 128 12.09 -2.49 5.16
C THR A 128 12.71 -3.49 4.16
N ALA A 129 12.95 -4.73 4.58
CA ALA A 129 13.47 -5.77 3.69
C ALA A 129 12.53 -6.03 2.49
N ILE A 130 11.22 -6.06 2.73
CA ILE A 130 10.22 -6.21 1.66
C ILE A 130 10.22 -5.02 0.69
N LYS A 131 10.45 -3.79 1.16
CA LYS A 131 10.60 -2.62 0.28
C LYS A 131 11.86 -2.69 -0.58
N ILE A 132 12.97 -3.21 -0.02
CA ILE A 132 14.20 -3.47 -0.78
C ILE A 132 13.94 -4.56 -1.83
N LEU A 133 13.25 -5.64 -1.46
CA LEU A 133 12.82 -6.68 -2.40
C LEU A 133 11.98 -6.09 -3.55
N ASN A 134 11.03 -5.21 -3.25
CA ASN A 134 10.23 -4.50 -4.26
C ASN A 134 11.13 -3.78 -5.30
N MET A 135 12.13 -3.04 -4.82
CA MET A 135 13.09 -2.35 -5.69
C MET A 135 13.86 -3.33 -6.59
N VAL A 136 14.43 -4.38 -6.03
CA VAL A 136 15.19 -5.40 -6.77
C VAL A 136 14.32 -6.09 -7.82
N MET A 137 13.11 -6.50 -7.43
CA MET A 137 12.17 -7.18 -8.32
C MET A 137 11.67 -6.26 -9.44
N THR A 138 11.51 -4.97 -9.19
CA THR A 138 11.15 -3.98 -10.21
C THR A 138 12.26 -3.83 -11.25
N VAL A 139 13.52 -3.75 -10.84
CA VAL A 139 14.67 -3.72 -11.77
C VAL A 139 14.71 -4.99 -12.61
N GLY A 140 14.54 -6.17 -11.99
CA GLY A 140 14.46 -7.44 -12.70
C GLY A 140 13.29 -7.49 -13.70
N ALA A 141 12.14 -6.94 -13.35
CA ALA A 141 10.96 -6.88 -14.20
C ALA A 141 11.20 -6.03 -15.47
N ILE A 142 11.88 -4.88 -15.34
CA ILE A 142 12.25 -4.03 -16.49
C ILE A 142 13.09 -4.82 -17.50
N MET A 143 14.03 -5.62 -17.03
CA MET A 143 14.85 -6.47 -17.91
C MET A 143 14.04 -7.62 -18.56
N LEU A 144 13.03 -8.11 -17.84
CA LEU A 144 12.26 -9.27 -18.27
C LEU A 144 11.11 -8.89 -19.22
N VAL A 145 10.56 -7.68 -19.12
CA VAL A 145 9.39 -7.23 -19.90
C VAL A 145 9.67 -7.22 -21.40
N GLU A 146 10.88 -6.85 -21.80
CA GLU A 146 11.30 -6.87 -23.20
C GLU A 146 11.51 -8.30 -23.75
N ARG A 147 11.85 -9.26 -22.87
CA ARG A 147 12.13 -10.65 -23.27
C ARG A 147 10.88 -11.53 -23.30
N LYS A 148 9.99 -11.40 -22.33
CA LYS A 148 8.83 -12.30 -22.14
C LYS A 148 7.50 -11.71 -22.58
N GLY A 149 7.41 -10.39 -22.77
CA GLY A 149 6.18 -9.68 -23.13
C GLY A 149 5.33 -9.25 -21.94
N ARG A 150 4.46 -8.27 -22.21
CA ARG A 150 3.66 -7.60 -21.17
C ARG A 150 2.56 -8.50 -20.62
N VAL A 151 1.84 -9.20 -21.50
CA VAL A 151 0.71 -10.08 -21.12
C VAL A 151 1.17 -11.27 -20.31
N PHE A 152 2.29 -11.87 -20.64
CA PHE A 152 2.86 -13.00 -19.91
C PHE A 152 3.20 -12.61 -18.46
N LEU A 153 3.89 -11.47 -18.27
CA LEU A 153 4.27 -10.99 -16.94
C LEU A 153 3.06 -10.58 -16.11
N LEU A 154 2.05 -9.95 -16.73
CA LEU A 154 0.79 -9.63 -16.07
C LEU A 154 0.06 -10.89 -15.58
N LYS A 155 0.01 -11.96 -16.38
CA LYS A 155 -0.61 -13.23 -15.98
C LYS A 155 0.08 -13.86 -14.77
N ILE A 156 1.41 -13.99 -14.81
CA ILE A 156 2.17 -14.58 -13.70
C ILE A 156 2.06 -13.69 -12.46
N GLY A 157 2.23 -12.37 -12.63
CA GLY A 157 2.16 -11.43 -11.53
C GLY A 157 0.79 -11.44 -10.85
N THR A 158 -0.31 -11.32 -11.62
CA THR A 158 -1.67 -11.34 -11.05
C THR A 158 -2.03 -12.70 -10.43
N ALA A 159 -1.59 -13.82 -11.03
CA ALA A 159 -1.78 -15.14 -10.43
C ALA A 159 -1.03 -15.27 -9.10
N GLY A 160 0.23 -14.82 -9.04
CA GLY A 160 1.02 -14.82 -7.80
C GLY A 160 0.42 -13.94 -6.71
N ILE A 161 -0.08 -12.75 -7.06
CA ILE A 161 -0.81 -11.86 -6.15
C ILE A 161 -2.04 -12.58 -5.57
N MET A 162 -2.84 -13.20 -6.43
CA MET A 162 -4.07 -13.89 -6.01
C MET A 162 -3.77 -15.04 -5.05
N VAL A 163 -2.76 -15.86 -5.36
CA VAL A 163 -2.31 -16.95 -4.46
C VAL A 163 -1.86 -16.39 -3.12
N SER A 164 -1.03 -15.35 -3.13
CA SER A 164 -0.54 -14.72 -1.91
C SER A 164 -1.66 -14.17 -1.04
N LEU A 165 -2.61 -13.44 -1.65
CA LEU A 165 -3.76 -12.88 -0.92
C LEU A 165 -4.68 -13.97 -0.35
N CYS A 166 -4.89 -15.07 -1.08
CA CYS A 166 -5.63 -16.22 -0.55
C CYS A 166 -4.91 -16.87 0.64
N LEU A 167 -3.58 -17.01 0.58
CA LEU A 167 -2.79 -17.56 1.69
C LEU A 167 -2.83 -16.63 2.92
N LEU A 168 -2.73 -15.31 2.71
CA LEU A 168 -2.90 -14.31 3.78
C LEU A 168 -4.32 -14.38 4.37
N ALA A 169 -5.34 -14.46 3.53
CA ALA A 169 -6.72 -14.58 3.99
C ALA A 169 -6.93 -15.83 4.85
N LEU A 170 -6.40 -16.97 4.44
CA LEU A 170 -6.49 -18.22 5.21
C LEU A 170 -5.73 -18.12 6.54
N LEU A 171 -4.54 -17.52 6.53
CA LEU A 171 -3.75 -17.32 7.74
C LEU A 171 -4.50 -16.45 8.76
N PHE A 172 -5.00 -15.29 8.32
CA PHE A 172 -5.72 -14.36 9.20
C PHE A 172 -7.09 -14.91 9.63
N HIS A 173 -7.80 -15.62 8.76
CA HIS A 173 -9.06 -16.28 9.13
C HIS A 173 -8.88 -17.25 10.30
N ARG A 174 -7.78 -18.00 10.35
CA ARG A 174 -7.47 -18.90 11.45
C ARG A 174 -7.39 -18.20 12.80
N PHE A 175 -6.85 -16.98 12.86
CA PHE A 175 -6.76 -16.20 14.09
C PHE A 175 -8.07 -15.51 14.42
N GLU A 176 -8.69 -14.93 13.40
CA GLU A 176 -9.90 -14.11 13.57
C GLU A 176 -11.14 -14.95 13.89
N SER A 177 -11.19 -16.22 13.47
CA SER A 177 -12.27 -17.13 13.81
C SER A 177 -12.34 -17.51 15.30
N GLN A 178 -11.25 -17.30 16.05
CA GLN A 178 -11.16 -17.56 17.48
C GLN A 178 -11.46 -16.32 18.34
N ARG A 179 -11.78 -15.19 17.72
CA ARG A 179 -12.08 -13.95 18.43
C ARG A 179 -13.47 -13.98 19.06
N VAL A 180 -13.55 -13.54 20.31
CA VAL A 180 -14.79 -13.41 21.08
C VAL A 180 -15.23 -11.95 21.07
N ASP A 181 -16.52 -11.69 20.93
CA ASP A 181 -17.09 -10.34 21.04
C ASP A 181 -17.17 -9.92 22.50
N VAL A 182 -16.53 -8.81 22.83
CA VAL A 182 -16.50 -8.20 24.17
C VAL A 182 -17.02 -6.77 24.15
N ARG A 183 -17.84 -6.42 23.14
CA ARG A 183 -18.36 -5.07 22.96
C ARG A 183 -19.09 -4.54 24.17
N THR A 184 -19.94 -5.35 24.80
CA THR A 184 -20.72 -4.95 25.99
C THR A 184 -19.82 -4.68 27.18
N GLU A 185 -18.80 -5.49 27.38
CA GLU A 185 -17.84 -5.35 28.46
C GLU A 185 -17.00 -4.06 28.27
N VAL A 186 -16.50 -3.81 27.06
CA VAL A 186 -15.75 -2.61 26.74
C VAL A 186 -16.60 -1.35 26.82
N ALA A 187 -17.87 -1.41 26.35
CA ALA A 187 -18.79 -0.28 26.46
C ALA A 187 -19.07 0.11 27.92
N ALA A 188 -19.08 -0.84 28.84
CA ALA A 188 -19.24 -0.58 30.27
C ALA A 188 -18.01 0.13 30.90
N LEU A 189 -16.86 0.07 30.27
CA LEU A 189 -15.64 0.75 30.71
C LEU A 189 -15.53 2.20 30.23
N VAL A 190 -16.41 2.64 29.33
CA VAL A 190 -16.45 4.03 28.85
C VAL A 190 -16.82 4.96 30.00
N ARG A 191 -15.95 5.92 30.31
CA ARG A 191 -16.17 6.94 31.34
C ARG A 191 -16.25 8.32 30.69
N GLY A 192 -17.41 8.94 30.81
CA GLY A 192 -17.68 10.21 30.12
C GLY A 192 -17.63 9.97 28.59
N ASN A 193 -16.67 10.61 27.92
CA ASN A 193 -16.49 10.50 26.47
C ASN A 193 -15.11 9.94 26.09
N ALA A 194 -14.48 9.19 26.99
CA ALA A 194 -13.15 8.61 26.84
C ALA A 194 -13.15 7.14 27.30
N LEU A 195 -12.19 6.40 26.78
CA LEU A 195 -11.93 5.03 27.19
C LEU A 195 -10.44 4.94 27.56
N ASP A 196 -10.15 4.62 28.82
CA ASP A 196 -8.78 4.48 29.30
C ASP A 196 -8.72 3.35 30.34
N PHE A 197 -8.07 2.26 29.97
CA PHE A 197 -7.89 1.10 30.85
C PHE A 197 -6.71 0.24 30.41
N ASN A 198 -6.23 -0.59 31.33
CA ASN A 198 -5.23 -1.61 31.04
C ASN A 198 -5.95 -2.94 30.76
N LEU A 199 -5.57 -3.63 29.67
CA LEU A 199 -6.19 -4.88 29.24
C LEU A 199 -6.01 -6.01 30.26
N VAL A 200 -4.86 -6.06 30.95
CA VAL A 200 -4.56 -7.08 31.97
C VAL A 200 -5.47 -6.90 33.18
N ASP A 201 -5.68 -5.64 33.61
CA ASP A 201 -6.51 -5.32 34.79
C ASP A 201 -8.01 -5.50 34.49
N ALA A 202 -8.43 -5.22 33.28
CA ALA A 202 -9.82 -5.31 32.85
C ALA A 202 -10.34 -6.74 32.71
N LYS A 203 -9.45 -7.75 32.67
CA LYS A 203 -9.77 -9.20 32.56
C LYS A 203 -10.80 -9.51 31.46
N LEU A 204 -10.79 -8.74 30.37
CA LEU A 204 -11.68 -8.93 29.24
C LEU A 204 -11.41 -10.26 28.55
N GLY A 205 -12.47 -10.96 28.14
CA GLY A 205 -12.35 -12.19 27.38
C GLY A 205 -11.84 -13.39 28.19
N ALA A 206 -12.32 -13.59 29.41
CA ALA A 206 -11.99 -14.74 30.26
C ALA A 206 -12.17 -16.12 29.58
N GLY A 207 -12.80 -16.17 28.38
CA GLY A 207 -12.96 -17.34 27.53
C GLY A 207 -12.00 -17.42 26.34
N ALA A 208 -11.10 -16.48 26.15
CA ALA A 208 -10.25 -16.40 24.96
C ALA A 208 -8.99 -17.33 24.97
N GLY A 209 -8.88 -18.23 25.95
CA GLY A 209 -7.78 -19.20 26.07
C GLY A 209 -6.72 -18.82 27.11
N ALA A 210 -5.79 -19.75 27.38
CA ALA A 210 -4.75 -19.61 28.43
C ALA A 210 -3.48 -18.86 27.95
N GLY A 211 -3.50 -18.26 26.75
CA GLY A 211 -2.35 -17.58 26.15
C GLY A 211 -2.48 -16.06 26.13
N PRO A 212 -1.47 -15.36 25.56
CA PRO A 212 -1.56 -13.93 25.32
C PRO A 212 -2.71 -13.61 24.37
N VAL A 213 -3.46 -12.55 24.68
CA VAL A 213 -4.63 -12.12 23.90
C VAL A 213 -4.44 -10.70 23.34
N GLN A 214 -5.07 -10.46 22.20
CA GLN A 214 -5.18 -9.17 21.56
C GLN A 214 -6.61 -8.66 21.65
N LEU A 215 -6.79 -7.44 22.12
CA LEU A 215 -8.04 -6.70 22.07
C LEU A 215 -7.99 -5.74 20.87
N THR A 216 -9.03 -5.76 20.05
CA THR A 216 -9.24 -4.81 18.95
C THR A 216 -10.57 -4.12 19.16
N ILE A 217 -10.57 -2.79 19.25
CA ILE A 217 -11.76 -1.97 19.43
C ILE A 217 -11.93 -1.07 18.22
N LEU A 218 -13.02 -1.22 17.50
CA LEU A 218 -13.48 -0.28 16.49
C LEU A 218 -14.42 0.71 17.18
N TYR A 219 -14.06 1.97 17.21
CA TYR A 219 -14.84 3.03 17.82
C TYR A 219 -15.03 4.20 16.86
N GLN A 220 -16.02 5.04 17.14
CA GLN A 220 -16.29 6.23 16.35
C GLN A 220 -16.67 7.43 17.24
N TYR A 221 -16.24 8.60 16.77
CA TYR A 221 -16.70 9.91 17.21
C TYR A 221 -17.40 10.59 16.03
N GLY A 222 -18.74 10.68 16.03
CA GLY A 222 -19.49 11.13 14.86
C GLY A 222 -19.26 10.20 13.66
N ASP A 223 -18.82 10.76 12.51
CA ASP A 223 -18.56 9.99 11.29
C ASP A 223 -17.13 9.40 11.19
N ALA A 224 -16.24 9.77 12.12
CA ALA A 224 -14.86 9.31 12.11
C ALA A 224 -14.71 7.97 12.84
N GLN A 225 -14.45 6.92 12.11
CA GLN A 225 -14.12 5.59 12.66
C GLN A 225 -12.61 5.44 12.85
N GLN A 226 -12.22 4.86 13.99
CA GLN A 226 -10.84 4.58 14.36
C GLN A 226 -10.74 3.21 15.06
N VAL A 227 -9.53 2.66 15.07
CA VAL A 227 -9.24 1.38 15.73
C VAL A 227 -8.24 1.61 16.85
N ALA A 228 -8.55 1.08 18.04
CA ALA A 228 -7.62 0.99 19.16
C ALA A 228 -7.30 -0.48 19.44
N GLU A 229 -6.08 -0.75 19.85
CA GLU A 229 -5.58 -2.10 20.07
C GLU A 229 -4.78 -2.15 21.35
N ALA A 230 -4.90 -3.29 22.04
CA ALA A 230 -4.07 -3.60 23.19
C ALA A 230 -3.73 -5.10 23.18
N TYR A 231 -2.60 -5.45 23.79
CA TYR A 231 -2.08 -6.80 23.83
C TYR A 231 -1.73 -7.18 25.25
N THR A 232 -2.06 -8.41 25.66
CA THR A 232 -1.47 -8.97 26.88
C THR A 232 -0.02 -9.41 26.58
N PRO A 233 0.88 -9.34 27.59
CA PRO A 233 2.30 -9.59 27.35
C PRO A 233 2.56 -11.03 26.95
N THR A 234 3.33 -11.20 25.88
CA THR A 234 3.90 -12.50 25.47
C THR A 234 4.96 -12.97 26.48
N ALA A 235 5.44 -14.22 26.37
CA ALA A 235 6.49 -14.73 27.24
C ALA A 235 7.77 -13.87 27.23
N GLU A 236 8.14 -13.33 26.06
CA GLU A 236 9.28 -12.41 25.92
C GLU A 236 9.01 -11.06 26.58
N ALA A 237 7.83 -10.51 26.40
CA ALA A 237 7.41 -9.27 27.05
C ALA A 237 7.35 -9.45 28.56
N GLN A 238 6.91 -10.61 29.07
CA GLN A 238 6.95 -10.94 30.49
C GLN A 238 8.40 -11.00 31.00
N ALA A 239 9.34 -11.54 30.24
CA ALA A 239 10.76 -11.54 30.59
C ALA A 239 11.34 -10.11 30.68
N VAL A 240 10.89 -9.20 29.80
CA VAL A 240 11.25 -7.77 29.88
C VAL A 240 10.71 -7.12 31.15
N LEU A 241 9.44 -7.36 31.49
CA LEU A 241 8.83 -6.86 32.72
C LEU A 241 9.50 -7.44 33.98
N ALA A 242 9.92 -8.72 33.94
CA ALA A 242 10.68 -9.33 35.04
C ALA A 242 12.04 -8.64 35.21
N ARG A 243 12.77 -8.34 34.14
CA ARG A 243 14.05 -7.58 34.21
C ARG A 243 13.84 -6.16 34.75
N GLU A 244 12.78 -5.49 34.33
CA GLU A 244 12.37 -4.19 34.86
C GLU A 244 12.11 -4.28 36.37
N ALA A 245 11.37 -5.29 36.83
CA ALA A 245 11.10 -5.52 38.24
C ALA A 245 12.38 -5.74 39.06
N VAL A 246 13.33 -6.50 38.53
CA VAL A 246 14.67 -6.71 39.16
C VAL A 246 15.42 -5.37 39.22
N LEU A 247 15.43 -4.61 38.13
CA LEU A 247 16.07 -3.29 38.10
C LEU A 247 15.45 -2.33 39.15
N ALA A 248 14.15 -2.30 39.25
CA ALA A 248 13.46 -1.50 40.26
C ALA A 248 13.77 -1.96 41.68
N ALA A 249 13.80 -3.28 41.92
CA ALA A 249 14.12 -3.85 43.24
C ALA A 249 15.55 -3.54 43.70
N THR A 250 16.51 -3.49 42.76
CA THR A 250 17.94 -3.21 43.03
C THR A 250 18.26 -1.72 43.08
N SER A 251 17.34 -0.84 42.62
CA SER A 251 17.53 0.59 42.62
C SER A 251 17.38 1.24 44.00
N PRO A 252 18.06 2.39 44.27
CA PRO A 252 17.86 3.19 45.50
C PRO A 252 16.40 3.59 45.68
N PRO A 253 15.94 3.80 46.93
CA PRO A 253 14.52 4.11 47.23
C PRO A 253 13.96 5.29 46.42
N ALA A 254 14.72 6.38 46.28
CA ALA A 254 14.30 7.55 45.51
C ALA A 254 14.13 7.24 44.00
N GLN A 255 15.02 6.44 43.41
CA GLN A 255 14.91 6.01 42.01
C GLN A 255 13.74 5.03 41.84
N ARG A 256 13.53 4.14 42.79
CA ARG A 256 12.40 3.21 42.80
C ARG A 256 11.05 3.96 42.76
N ALA A 257 10.88 4.99 43.60
CA ALA A 257 9.66 5.80 43.62
C ALA A 257 9.39 6.48 42.24
N LEU A 258 10.45 6.97 41.58
CA LEU A 258 10.34 7.53 40.22
C LEU A 258 9.98 6.48 39.15
N LEU A 259 10.55 5.27 39.24
CA LEU A 259 10.22 4.15 38.35
C LEU A 259 8.77 3.69 38.54
N ASP A 260 8.29 3.62 39.79
CA ASP A 260 6.91 3.26 40.10
C ASP A 260 5.93 4.35 39.58
N GLY A 261 6.28 5.62 39.69
CA GLY A 261 5.54 6.74 39.08
C GLY A 261 5.51 6.65 37.54
N ALA A 262 6.65 6.35 36.94
CA ALA A 262 6.73 6.14 35.49
C ALA A 262 5.87 4.96 35.01
N ARG A 263 5.95 3.83 35.72
CA ARG A 263 5.14 2.64 35.43
C ARG A 263 3.64 2.96 35.52
N ALA A 264 3.20 3.64 36.56
CA ALA A 264 1.82 4.09 36.72
C ALA A 264 1.38 4.98 35.55
N ALA A 265 2.22 5.91 35.12
CA ALA A 265 1.94 6.79 33.97
C ALA A 265 1.86 6.01 32.65
N TRP A 266 2.75 5.04 32.44
CA TRP A 266 2.72 4.18 31.22
C TRP A 266 1.48 3.27 31.18
N SER A 267 1.03 2.81 32.33
CA SER A 267 -0.15 1.94 32.48
C SER A 267 -1.47 2.69 32.50
N GLY A 268 -1.47 4.03 32.58
CA GLY A 268 -2.69 4.84 32.46
C GLY A 268 -3.17 5.56 33.71
N GLY A 269 -2.44 5.52 34.84
CA GLY A 269 -2.88 6.09 36.10
C GLY A 269 -1.95 7.15 36.72
N GLY A 270 -0.92 7.60 35.99
CA GLY A 270 0.12 8.47 36.59
C GLY A 270 0.00 9.96 36.26
N ASP A 271 0.57 10.78 37.10
CA ASP A 271 0.72 12.23 36.90
C ASP A 271 1.71 12.50 35.73
N PRO A 272 1.39 13.36 34.75
CA PRO A 272 2.31 13.80 33.71
C PRO A 272 3.64 14.36 34.23
N ALA A 273 3.62 15.08 35.39
CA ALA A 273 4.83 15.61 36.00
C ALA A 273 5.79 14.49 36.50
N ALA A 274 5.24 13.37 36.99
CA ALA A 274 6.02 12.20 37.37
C ALA A 274 6.67 11.52 36.14
N LEU A 275 6.01 11.59 34.99
CA LEU A 275 6.57 11.04 33.75
C LEU A 275 7.80 11.82 33.27
N ASP A 276 7.76 13.17 33.34
CA ASP A 276 8.89 14.01 32.94
C ASP A 276 10.09 13.84 33.87
N ALA A 277 9.86 13.76 35.19
CA ALA A 277 10.90 13.47 36.18
C ALA A 277 11.54 12.09 35.95
N ALA A 278 10.70 11.09 35.66
CA ALA A 278 11.17 9.73 35.37
C ALA A 278 11.99 9.67 34.05
N GLN A 279 11.59 10.40 33.02
CA GLN A 279 12.34 10.47 31.75
C GLN A 279 13.73 11.10 31.93
N GLN A 280 13.84 12.15 32.73
CA GLN A 280 15.13 12.78 33.05
C GLN A 280 16.04 11.83 33.81
N MET A 281 15.51 11.11 34.79
CA MET A 281 16.26 10.09 35.53
C MET A 281 16.71 8.94 34.63
N ILE A 282 15.81 8.42 33.77
CA ILE A 282 16.11 7.34 32.82
C ILE A 282 17.22 7.75 31.86
N ALA A 283 17.26 9.02 31.41
CA ALA A 283 18.30 9.52 30.54
C ALA A 283 19.69 9.48 31.19
N GLY A 284 19.79 9.56 32.53
CA GLY A 284 21.03 9.47 33.30
C GLY A 284 21.51 8.05 33.61
N LEU A 285 20.71 7.01 33.34
CA LEU A 285 21.06 5.63 33.62
C LEU A 285 22.07 5.04 32.60
N PRO A 286 22.79 3.95 32.98
CA PRO A 286 23.60 3.18 32.06
C PRO A 286 22.79 2.70 30.84
N ALA A 287 23.45 2.53 29.68
CA ALA A 287 22.79 2.20 28.42
C ALA A 287 21.93 0.92 28.49
N GLU A 288 22.39 -0.10 29.21
CA GLU A 288 21.67 -1.38 29.38
C GLU A 288 20.38 -1.21 30.20
N ALA A 289 20.43 -0.48 31.32
CA ALA A 289 19.27 -0.18 32.15
C ALA A 289 18.26 0.66 31.37
N ARG A 290 18.73 1.65 30.60
CA ARG A 290 17.90 2.47 29.74
C ARG A 290 17.19 1.64 28.68
N ALA A 291 17.90 0.75 27.99
CA ALA A 291 17.33 -0.15 27.00
C ALA A 291 16.23 -1.07 27.60
N THR A 292 16.47 -1.57 28.83
CA THR A 292 15.47 -2.37 29.56
C THR A 292 14.22 -1.58 29.87
N LEU A 293 14.35 -0.35 30.36
CA LEU A 293 13.21 0.52 30.68
C LEU A 293 12.45 0.99 29.43
N ASP A 294 13.14 1.28 28.34
CA ASP A 294 12.50 1.61 27.07
C ASP A 294 11.72 0.40 26.48
N ALA A 295 12.23 -0.80 26.67
CA ALA A 295 11.52 -2.01 26.30
C ALA A 295 10.28 -2.22 27.20
N ALA A 296 10.42 -2.09 28.51
CA ALA A 296 9.33 -2.21 29.47
C ALA A 296 8.23 -1.17 29.23
N ARG A 297 8.60 0.09 28.95
CA ARG A 297 7.67 1.15 28.55
C ARG A 297 6.81 0.73 27.35
N ARG A 298 7.42 0.19 26.31
CA ARG A 298 6.67 -0.30 25.14
C ARG A 298 5.68 -1.40 25.51
N VAL A 299 6.05 -2.31 26.40
CA VAL A 299 5.16 -3.39 26.86
C VAL A 299 3.99 -2.81 27.67
N HIS A 300 4.23 -1.91 28.61
CA HIS A 300 3.16 -1.24 29.39
C HIS A 300 2.20 -0.46 28.51
N MET A 301 2.73 0.30 27.54
CA MET A 301 1.91 1.06 26.59
C MET A 301 1.10 0.15 25.65
N ALA A 302 1.64 -1.01 25.26
CA ALA A 302 0.93 -1.97 24.42
C ALA A 302 -0.26 -2.64 25.14
N GLN A 303 -0.27 -2.66 26.47
CA GLN A 303 -1.37 -3.17 27.28
C GLN A 303 -2.49 -2.17 27.52
N ARG A 304 -2.23 -0.88 27.25
CA ARG A 304 -3.15 0.23 27.52
C ARG A 304 -4.01 0.55 26.33
N VAL A 305 -5.30 0.66 26.56
CA VAL A 305 -6.25 1.30 25.64
C VAL A 305 -6.45 2.73 26.13
N SER A 306 -6.13 3.72 25.30
CA SER A 306 -6.39 5.13 25.58
C SER A 306 -7.04 5.77 24.37
N VAL A 307 -8.34 6.01 24.47
CA VAL A 307 -9.16 6.64 23.45
C VAL A 307 -9.68 7.95 24.00
N GLN A 308 -9.31 9.05 23.38
CA GLN A 308 -9.74 10.39 23.76
C GLN A 308 -10.39 11.09 22.57
N PRO A 309 -11.32 12.02 22.80
CA PRO A 309 -11.92 12.79 21.73
C PRO A 309 -10.85 13.53 20.91
N PRO A 310 -10.94 13.53 19.57
CA PRO A 310 -10.01 14.26 18.72
C PRO A 310 -10.01 15.76 19.04
N LYS A 311 -8.84 16.39 19.04
CA LYS A 311 -8.70 17.83 19.24
C LYS A 311 -9.45 18.59 18.15
N GLY A 312 -10.40 19.45 18.53
CA GLY A 312 -11.18 20.28 17.60
C GLY A 312 -12.56 19.75 17.23
N GLN A 313 -13.01 18.63 17.79
CA GLN A 313 -14.42 18.25 17.67
C GLN A 313 -15.31 19.04 18.64
N PRO A 314 -16.58 19.31 18.26
CA PRO A 314 -17.54 19.95 19.15
C PRO A 314 -17.71 19.13 20.44
N ALA A 315 -17.72 19.82 21.57
CA ALA A 315 -18.01 19.18 22.86
C ALA A 315 -19.40 18.53 22.80
N GLY A 316 -19.48 17.22 22.98
CA GLY A 316 -20.77 16.52 23.04
C GLY A 316 -20.96 15.37 22.04
N VAL A 317 -20.04 15.13 21.12
CA VAL A 317 -20.11 13.93 20.25
C VAL A 317 -19.75 12.70 21.09
N PRO A 318 -20.69 11.73 21.31
CA PRO A 318 -20.43 10.59 22.19
C PRO A 318 -19.47 9.59 21.53
N LEU A 319 -18.61 8.99 22.36
CA LEU A 319 -17.83 7.81 21.95
C LEU A 319 -18.78 6.63 21.78
N GLN A 320 -18.79 6.04 20.59
CA GLN A 320 -19.54 4.83 20.31
C GLN A 320 -18.58 3.67 20.02
N ILE A 321 -18.73 2.58 20.76
CA ILE A 321 -18.02 1.34 20.50
C ILE A 321 -18.80 0.57 19.43
N VAL A 322 -18.27 0.53 18.21
CA VAL A 322 -18.88 -0.17 17.07
C VAL A 322 -18.70 -1.67 17.22
N ARG A 323 -17.47 -2.07 17.53
CA ARG A 323 -17.08 -3.47 17.73
C ARG A 323 -15.91 -3.55 18.70
N ALA A 324 -15.90 -4.59 19.54
CA ALA A 324 -14.75 -4.93 20.35
C ALA A 324 -14.58 -6.45 20.38
N THR A 325 -13.39 -6.93 20.04
CA THR A 325 -13.12 -8.38 19.97
C THR A 325 -11.80 -8.69 20.67
N VAL A 326 -11.80 -9.79 21.44
CA VAL A 326 -10.59 -10.35 22.05
C VAL A 326 -10.32 -11.72 21.45
N GLY A 327 -9.08 -11.99 21.12
CA GLY A 327 -8.66 -13.29 20.60
C GLY A 327 -7.20 -13.58 20.90
N PRO A 328 -6.74 -14.83 20.66
CA PRO A 328 -5.36 -15.17 20.87
C PRO A 328 -4.42 -14.33 19.99
N THR A 329 -3.30 -13.89 20.57
CA THR A 329 -2.23 -13.26 19.78
C THR A 329 -1.55 -14.33 18.91
N PRO A 330 -1.40 -14.08 17.60
CA PRO A 330 -0.63 -14.97 16.75
C PRO A 330 0.82 -15.07 17.24
N ASP A 331 1.44 -16.24 17.05
CA ASP A 331 2.83 -16.47 17.37
C ASP A 331 3.79 -15.84 16.34
N GLU A 332 5.06 -15.66 16.70
CA GLU A 332 6.09 -15.09 15.83
C GLU A 332 6.22 -15.85 14.50
N LYS A 333 6.06 -17.19 14.52
CA LYS A 333 6.10 -18.02 13.30
C LYS A 333 5.01 -17.62 12.32
N SER A 334 3.83 -17.30 12.80
CA SER A 334 2.72 -16.81 11.99
C SER A 334 3.02 -15.43 11.40
N GLY A 335 3.70 -14.57 12.17
CA GLY A 335 4.18 -13.28 11.70
C GLY A 335 5.22 -13.40 10.59
N LEU A 336 6.18 -14.31 10.73
CA LEU A 336 7.17 -14.61 9.69
C LEU A 336 6.51 -15.18 8.43
N LEU A 337 5.51 -16.05 8.60
CA LEU A 337 4.75 -16.60 7.47
C LEU A 337 3.95 -15.51 6.75
N ALA A 338 3.33 -14.59 7.49
CA ALA A 338 2.68 -13.42 6.90
C ALA A 338 3.68 -12.55 6.14
N ALA A 339 4.87 -12.29 6.70
CA ALA A 339 5.93 -11.55 6.04
C ALA A 339 6.37 -12.22 4.73
N LEU A 340 6.49 -13.55 4.71
CA LEU A 340 6.80 -14.32 3.50
C LEU A 340 5.71 -14.18 2.43
N PHE A 341 4.43 -14.29 2.82
CA PHE A 341 3.33 -14.12 1.87
C PHE A 341 3.24 -12.70 1.34
N ILE A 342 3.46 -11.68 2.18
CA ILE A 342 3.54 -10.29 1.74
C ILE A 342 4.73 -10.07 0.81
N ALA A 343 5.89 -10.65 1.10
CA ALA A 343 7.05 -10.60 0.21
C ALA A 343 6.74 -11.24 -1.16
N PHE A 344 6.05 -12.37 -1.18
CA PHE A 344 5.61 -13.03 -2.41
C PHE A 344 4.58 -12.19 -3.17
N PHE A 345 3.64 -11.54 -2.48
CA PHE A 345 2.72 -10.56 -3.07
C PHE A 345 3.48 -9.43 -3.76
N ILE A 346 4.41 -8.79 -3.04
CA ILE A 346 5.19 -7.65 -3.55
C ILE A 346 6.05 -8.07 -4.75
N ALA A 347 6.73 -9.22 -4.69
CA ALA A 347 7.52 -9.74 -5.79
C ALA A 347 6.66 -9.98 -7.04
N SER A 348 5.49 -10.61 -6.86
CA SER A 348 4.53 -10.87 -7.94
C SER A 348 3.97 -9.59 -8.54
N PHE A 349 3.65 -8.60 -7.69
CA PHE A 349 3.20 -7.28 -8.15
C PHE A 349 4.28 -6.57 -8.96
N SER A 350 5.52 -6.55 -8.48
CA SER A 350 6.64 -5.87 -9.14
C SER A 350 6.96 -6.46 -10.51
N ILE A 351 6.93 -7.80 -10.63
CA ILE A 351 7.22 -8.49 -11.92
C ILE A 351 6.13 -8.21 -12.96
N GLY A 352 4.88 -8.17 -12.56
CA GLY A 352 3.75 -8.03 -13.47
C GLY A 352 3.12 -6.64 -13.44
N PRO A 353 2.09 -6.41 -12.60
CA PRO A 353 1.32 -5.18 -12.56
C PRO A 353 2.15 -3.91 -12.39
N GLY A 354 3.18 -3.93 -11.56
CA GLY A 354 3.97 -2.76 -11.21
C GLY A 354 4.67 -2.09 -12.39
N VAL A 355 5.18 -2.88 -13.34
CA VAL A 355 5.89 -2.37 -14.54
C VAL A 355 4.98 -2.39 -15.76
N CYS A 356 4.28 -3.50 -16.00
CA CYS A 356 3.57 -3.73 -17.24
C CYS A 356 2.35 -2.82 -17.44
N VAL A 357 1.70 -2.37 -16.35
CA VAL A 357 0.49 -1.54 -16.45
C VAL A 357 0.76 -0.19 -17.10
N TRP A 358 1.89 0.43 -16.79
CA TRP A 358 2.26 1.74 -17.32
C TRP A 358 2.65 1.67 -18.80
N LEU A 359 3.36 0.61 -19.18
CA LEU A 359 3.69 0.32 -20.58
C LEU A 359 2.43 0.02 -21.38
N ALA A 360 1.58 -0.87 -20.86
CA ALA A 360 0.32 -1.21 -21.53
C ALA A 360 -0.59 0.00 -21.70
N LEU A 361 -0.68 0.92 -20.72
CA LEU A 361 -1.46 2.13 -20.84
C LEU A 361 -0.99 3.00 -22.01
N SER A 362 0.31 3.21 -22.14
CA SER A 362 0.89 4.05 -23.20
C SER A 362 0.76 3.40 -24.60
N GLU A 363 0.80 2.08 -24.67
CA GLU A 363 0.72 1.31 -25.91
C GLU A 363 -0.73 1.06 -26.36
N LEU A 364 -1.69 0.92 -25.43
CA LEU A 364 -3.09 0.69 -25.76
C LEU A 364 -3.83 1.93 -26.27
N MET A 365 -3.42 3.12 -25.80
CA MET A 365 -4.17 4.34 -26.10
C MET A 365 -3.93 4.83 -27.54
N PRO A 366 -4.97 4.87 -28.39
CA PRO A 366 -4.88 5.44 -29.72
C PRO A 366 -4.39 6.89 -29.69
N THR A 367 -3.55 7.25 -30.66
CA THR A 367 -2.88 8.57 -30.68
C THR A 367 -3.84 9.76 -30.59
N ARG A 368 -5.02 9.66 -31.21
CA ARG A 368 -6.02 10.73 -31.27
C ARG A 368 -6.67 11.07 -29.93
N ILE A 369 -6.82 10.08 -29.05
CA ILE A 369 -7.51 10.24 -27.77
C ILE A 369 -6.55 10.08 -26.58
N ARG A 370 -5.25 9.85 -26.85
CA ARG A 370 -4.24 9.45 -25.85
C ARG A 370 -4.19 10.39 -24.65
N SER A 371 -4.10 11.70 -24.85
CA SER A 371 -3.96 12.66 -23.74
C SER A 371 -5.18 12.65 -22.83
N VAL A 372 -6.39 12.66 -23.38
CA VAL A 372 -7.63 12.62 -22.62
C VAL A 372 -7.85 11.25 -22.01
N GLY A 373 -7.65 10.18 -22.80
CA GLY A 373 -7.86 8.80 -22.36
C GLY A 373 -6.91 8.39 -21.24
N MET A 374 -5.63 8.76 -21.34
CA MET A 374 -4.65 8.52 -20.26
C MET A 374 -5.01 9.33 -19.00
N GLY A 375 -5.42 10.59 -19.15
CA GLY A 375 -5.82 11.42 -18.01
C GLY A 375 -7.00 10.81 -17.24
N VAL A 376 -8.04 10.36 -17.94
CA VAL A 376 -9.22 9.72 -17.32
C VAL A 376 -8.82 8.38 -16.68
N ALA A 377 -8.04 7.55 -17.36
CA ALA A 377 -7.58 6.27 -16.81
C ALA A 377 -6.72 6.45 -15.55
N LEU A 378 -5.88 7.49 -15.49
CA LEU A 378 -5.11 7.86 -14.29
C LEU A 378 -6.02 8.36 -13.15
N LEU A 379 -7.07 9.14 -13.46
CA LEU A 379 -8.06 9.54 -12.46
C LEU A 379 -8.78 8.33 -11.85
N ILE A 380 -9.16 7.35 -12.66
CA ILE A 380 -9.76 6.10 -12.19
C ILE A 380 -8.76 5.34 -11.31
N ASN A 381 -7.50 5.24 -11.73
CA ASN A 381 -6.45 4.59 -10.94
C ASN A 381 -6.33 5.24 -9.55
N GLN A 382 -6.10 6.55 -9.48
CA GLN A 382 -5.93 7.26 -8.22
C GLN A 382 -7.21 7.28 -7.37
N GLY A 383 -8.37 7.47 -8.01
CA GLY A 383 -9.67 7.43 -7.33
C GLY A 383 -9.93 6.07 -6.69
N THR A 384 -9.67 4.98 -7.40
CA THR A 384 -9.78 3.61 -6.86
C THR A 384 -8.84 3.42 -5.67
N GLY A 385 -7.57 3.86 -5.78
CA GLY A 385 -6.60 3.77 -4.69
C GLY A 385 -7.06 4.53 -3.44
N THR A 386 -7.59 5.75 -3.61
CA THR A 386 -8.12 6.57 -2.50
C THR A 386 -9.33 5.91 -1.83
N LEU A 387 -10.28 5.40 -2.62
CA LEU A 387 -11.46 4.71 -2.08
C LEU A 387 -11.08 3.45 -1.28
N ILE A 388 -10.16 2.65 -1.80
CA ILE A 388 -9.69 1.43 -1.11
C ILE A 388 -8.92 1.78 0.17
N ALA A 389 -8.06 2.80 0.14
CA ALA A 389 -7.34 3.24 1.33
C ALA A 389 -8.29 3.78 2.41
N GLY A 390 -9.32 4.55 2.01
CA GLY A 390 -10.35 5.04 2.94
C GLY A 390 -11.24 3.94 3.51
N ALA A 391 -11.55 2.91 2.70
CA ALA A 391 -12.37 1.79 3.14
C ALA A 391 -11.59 0.74 3.96
N PHE A 392 -10.26 0.78 3.99
CA PHE A 392 -9.42 -0.25 4.61
C PHE A 392 -9.73 -0.43 6.10
N LEU A 393 -9.61 0.64 6.90
CA LEU A 393 -9.84 0.56 8.34
C LEU A 393 -11.29 0.17 8.71
N PRO A 394 -12.35 0.74 8.10
CA PRO A 394 -13.71 0.30 8.32
C PRO A 394 -13.96 -1.18 7.99
N ILE A 395 -13.42 -1.67 6.87
CA ILE A 395 -13.59 -3.09 6.48
C ILE A 395 -12.83 -3.99 7.46
N VAL A 396 -11.58 -3.70 7.76
CA VAL A 396 -10.79 -4.50 8.70
C VAL A 396 -11.42 -4.50 10.09
N GLY A 397 -11.89 -3.34 10.56
CA GLY A 397 -12.55 -3.23 11.86
C GLY A 397 -13.85 -4.02 11.96
N ASN A 398 -14.68 -4.02 10.90
CA ASN A 398 -15.97 -4.71 10.91
C ASN A 398 -15.87 -6.20 10.55
N PHE A 399 -15.03 -6.56 9.59
CA PHE A 399 -15.01 -7.91 9.00
C PHE A 399 -13.67 -8.64 9.20
N GLY A 400 -12.64 -7.95 9.66
CA GLY A 400 -11.29 -8.50 9.85
C GLY A 400 -10.40 -8.39 8.60
N TYR A 401 -9.13 -8.70 8.80
CA TYR A 401 -8.12 -8.67 7.72
C TYR A 401 -8.39 -9.74 6.65
N HIS A 402 -8.89 -10.92 7.05
CA HIS A 402 -9.14 -12.01 6.10
C HIS A 402 -10.13 -11.60 5.01
N MET A 403 -11.20 -10.88 5.35
CA MET A 403 -12.17 -10.40 4.37
C MET A 403 -11.57 -9.34 3.45
N MET A 404 -10.69 -8.49 3.96
CA MET A 404 -9.99 -7.51 3.12
C MET A 404 -9.08 -8.17 2.10
N PHE A 405 -8.32 -9.19 2.50
CA PHE A 405 -7.48 -9.97 1.57
C PHE A 405 -8.31 -10.72 0.53
N LEU A 406 -9.44 -11.31 0.91
CA LEU A 406 -10.37 -11.95 -0.03
C LEU A 406 -10.96 -10.95 -1.02
N PHE A 407 -11.32 -9.76 -0.58
CA PHE A 407 -11.80 -8.69 -1.46
C PHE A 407 -10.72 -8.30 -2.48
N TRP A 408 -9.48 -8.10 -2.06
CA TRP A 408 -8.38 -7.81 -2.99
C TRP A 408 -8.08 -8.99 -3.93
N ALA A 409 -8.19 -10.22 -3.45
CA ALA A 409 -8.05 -11.43 -4.28
C ALA A 409 -9.13 -11.49 -5.36
N ALA A 410 -10.38 -11.18 -5.03
CA ALA A 410 -11.48 -11.11 -5.99
C ALA A 410 -11.26 -10.03 -7.05
N CYS A 411 -10.83 -8.82 -6.65
CA CYS A 411 -10.45 -7.77 -7.58
C CYS A 411 -9.28 -8.19 -8.49
N THR A 412 -8.30 -8.90 -7.91
CA THR A 412 -7.15 -9.42 -8.68
C THR A 412 -7.57 -10.51 -9.65
N ALA A 413 -8.58 -11.33 -9.32
CA ALA A 413 -9.14 -12.31 -10.24
C ALA A 413 -9.77 -11.63 -11.48
N VAL A 414 -10.49 -10.52 -11.29
CA VAL A 414 -11.01 -9.70 -12.40
C VAL A 414 -9.85 -9.15 -13.23
N TYR A 415 -8.76 -8.70 -12.58
CA TYR A 415 -7.56 -8.23 -13.27
C TYR A 415 -6.91 -9.35 -14.09
N PHE A 416 -6.72 -10.53 -13.49
CA PHE A 416 -6.17 -11.71 -14.17
C PHE A 416 -6.98 -12.12 -15.39
N ILE A 417 -8.31 -12.17 -15.26
CA ILE A 417 -9.22 -12.48 -16.38
C ILE A 417 -9.09 -11.42 -17.47
N THR A 418 -9.08 -10.15 -17.11
CA THR A 418 -8.96 -9.04 -18.07
C THR A 418 -7.62 -9.10 -18.81
N ALA A 419 -6.51 -9.27 -18.08
CA ALA A 419 -5.17 -9.37 -18.68
C ALA A 419 -5.00 -10.63 -19.55
N THR A 420 -5.66 -11.74 -19.18
CA THR A 420 -5.51 -13.01 -19.90
C THR A 420 -6.31 -13.05 -21.18
N PHE A 421 -7.56 -12.59 -21.17
CA PHE A 421 -8.51 -12.79 -22.25
C PHE A 421 -8.74 -11.57 -23.14
N PHE A 422 -8.52 -10.37 -22.62
CA PHE A 422 -8.87 -9.14 -23.33
C PHE A 422 -7.64 -8.33 -23.75
N LEU A 423 -6.51 -8.44 -23.03
CA LEU A 423 -5.32 -7.68 -23.36
C LEU A 423 -4.55 -8.37 -24.51
N PRO A 424 -4.35 -7.69 -25.66
CA PRO A 424 -3.48 -8.21 -26.70
C PRO A 424 -2.01 -8.04 -26.32
N GLU A 425 -1.13 -8.95 -26.79
CA GLU A 425 0.31 -8.75 -26.64
C GLU A 425 0.76 -7.59 -27.54
N THR A 426 1.41 -6.62 -26.90
CA THR A 426 1.85 -5.38 -27.55
C THR A 426 3.33 -5.37 -27.92
N ARG A 427 4.08 -6.37 -27.43
CA ARG A 427 5.51 -6.48 -27.65
C ARG A 427 5.85 -6.49 -29.14
N GLY A 428 6.77 -5.62 -29.55
CA GLY A 428 7.29 -5.54 -30.93
C GLY A 428 6.30 -5.06 -31.97
N LYS A 429 5.10 -4.58 -31.55
CA LYS A 429 4.08 -4.05 -32.45
C LYS A 429 4.11 -2.52 -32.46
N SER A 430 3.89 -1.94 -33.64
CA SER A 430 3.69 -0.50 -33.74
C SER A 430 2.33 -0.08 -33.18
N LEU A 431 2.19 1.19 -32.81
CA LEU A 431 0.93 1.74 -32.31
C LEU A 431 -0.21 1.57 -33.32
N GLU A 432 0.10 1.72 -34.60
CA GLU A 432 -0.84 1.57 -35.70
C GLU A 432 -1.32 0.12 -35.85
N GLU A 433 -0.44 -0.86 -35.64
CA GLU A 433 -0.80 -2.28 -35.62
C GLU A 433 -1.72 -2.63 -34.45
N ILE A 434 -1.44 -2.08 -33.26
CA ILE A 434 -2.29 -2.25 -32.06
C ILE A 434 -3.68 -1.62 -32.32
N GLU A 435 -3.74 -0.43 -32.91
CA GLU A 435 -5.00 0.24 -33.25
C GLU A 435 -5.82 -0.59 -34.25
N ARG A 436 -5.18 -1.22 -35.26
CA ARG A 436 -5.83 -2.13 -36.22
C ARG A 436 -6.39 -3.40 -35.54
N LEU A 437 -5.68 -3.96 -34.54
CA LEU A 437 -6.18 -5.12 -33.76
C LEU A 437 -7.51 -4.82 -33.06
N PHE A 438 -7.71 -3.59 -32.60
CA PHE A 438 -8.96 -3.19 -31.97
C PHE A 438 -10.07 -2.82 -32.97
N ALA A 439 -9.72 -2.42 -34.18
CA ALA A 439 -10.67 -2.13 -35.25
C ALA A 439 -11.25 -3.39 -35.91
N ALA A 440 -10.53 -4.53 -35.89
CA ALA A 440 -10.97 -5.77 -36.54
C ALA A 440 -12.16 -6.44 -35.82
N PRO A 441 -13.14 -7.00 -36.58
CA PRO A 441 -14.25 -7.76 -35.99
C PRO A 441 -13.75 -9.02 -35.27
N ARG A 442 -14.50 -9.44 -34.24
CA ARG A 442 -14.14 -10.52 -33.29
C ARG A 442 -13.79 -11.87 -33.94
N THR A 443 -14.37 -12.17 -35.11
CA THR A 443 -14.17 -13.41 -35.88
C THR A 443 -12.75 -13.62 -36.40
N ARG A 444 -11.95 -12.57 -36.60
CA ARG A 444 -10.54 -12.67 -37.05
C ARG A 444 -9.51 -12.71 -35.90
N ARG A 445 -9.93 -12.46 -34.66
CA ARG A 445 -9.01 -12.47 -33.51
C ARG A 445 -8.54 -13.88 -33.09
N GLY A 446 -9.32 -14.92 -33.40
CA GLY A 446 -8.97 -16.31 -33.11
C GLY A 446 -7.80 -16.85 -33.91
N ALA A 447 -7.71 -16.46 -35.18
CA ALA A 447 -6.66 -16.93 -36.08
C ALA A 447 -5.27 -16.33 -35.84
N ALA A 448 -5.22 -15.07 -35.33
CA ALA A 448 -3.96 -14.40 -34.99
C ALA A 448 -3.33 -14.85 -33.68
N ARG A 449 -4.05 -15.61 -32.84
CA ARG A 449 -3.54 -16.18 -31.55
C ARG A 449 -2.80 -17.51 -31.73
N GLN A 450 -2.88 -18.17 -32.88
CA GLN A 450 -2.25 -19.49 -33.10
C GLN A 450 -0.86 -19.43 -33.74
N HIS A 451 -0.36 -18.26 -34.12
CA HIS A 451 0.93 -18.08 -34.78
C HIS A 451 1.85 -17.05 -34.12
N GLY A 452 1.74 -16.87 -32.78
CA GLY A 452 2.60 -15.96 -32.01
C GLY A 452 3.22 -16.65 -30.81
#